data_541399fade32a4d6106a2395930854f6
#
_entry.id   541399fade32a4d6106a2395930854f6
#
_cell.length_a   1.000
_cell.length_b   1.000
_cell.length_c   1.000
_cell.angle_alpha   90.00
_cell.angle_beta   90.00
_cell.angle_gamma   90.00
#
_symmetry.space_group_name_H-M   'P 1'
#
loop_
_entity.id
_entity.type
_entity.pdbx_description
1 polymer ?
#
loop_
_entity_poly.entity_id
_entity_poly.type
_entity_poly.pdbx_seq_one_letter_code
_entity_poly.pdbx_strand_id
1 'polypeptide(L)'
;MKEIQFKRAELEDKEVISHYFKHHTSRSCERTFANVYLWSRQYPVKWAIVEDALVFKSEDESHLAFAYPAGEPENVKKALEVLMEYSKERGIPFQMYNVTPDNFDMLEEWYPGRFQIEYNRDLADYVYEAEKLATLSGKKLHGKRNHINKFKTMYEGRWSYESVTKENLEDLSLIHI
;
A
#
# COMPACT_ATOMS: atom_id res chain seq x y z
N MET A 1 -22.14 -6.99 18.13
CA MET A 1 -21.89 -6.17 16.91
C MET A 1 -22.27 -6.93 15.64
N LYS A 2 -22.57 -6.22 14.52
CA LYS A 2 -22.64 -6.88 13.20
C LYS A 2 -21.25 -7.46 12.90
N GLU A 3 -21.21 -8.71 12.49
CA GLU A 3 -19.96 -9.36 12.07
C GLU A 3 -19.39 -8.61 10.87
N ILE A 4 -18.12 -8.17 10.98
CA ILE A 4 -17.44 -7.52 9.86
C ILE A 4 -17.00 -8.59 8.88
N GLN A 5 -17.50 -8.52 7.65
CA GLN A 5 -17.19 -9.48 6.61
C GLN A 5 -15.95 -9.04 5.81
N PHE A 6 -14.78 -9.48 6.24
CA PHE A 6 -13.53 -9.26 5.53
C PHE A 6 -13.38 -10.26 4.40
N LYS A 7 -13.03 -9.78 3.21
CA LYS A 7 -12.76 -10.61 2.03
C LYS A 7 -11.41 -10.26 1.38
N ARG A 8 -10.86 -11.18 0.61
CA ARG A 8 -9.69 -10.91 -0.24
C ARG A 8 -10.09 -9.97 -1.38
N ALA A 9 -9.16 -9.12 -1.83
CA ALA A 9 -9.40 -8.24 -2.97
C ALA A 9 -9.45 -9.04 -4.29
N GLU A 10 -10.49 -8.83 -5.07
CA GLU A 10 -10.67 -9.37 -6.42
C GLU A 10 -10.70 -8.23 -7.45
N LEU A 11 -10.60 -8.53 -8.75
CA LEU A 11 -10.53 -7.51 -9.80
C LEU A 11 -11.77 -6.59 -9.82
N GLU A 12 -12.92 -7.15 -9.49
CA GLU A 12 -14.20 -6.45 -9.40
C GLU A 12 -14.23 -5.38 -8.30
N ASP A 13 -13.37 -5.51 -7.30
CA ASP A 13 -13.28 -4.58 -6.18
C ASP A 13 -12.47 -3.31 -6.51
N LYS A 14 -11.86 -3.26 -7.71
CA LYS A 14 -10.96 -2.19 -8.13
C LYS A 14 -11.57 -0.79 -7.99
N GLU A 15 -12.79 -0.61 -8.45
CA GLU A 15 -13.44 0.70 -8.43
C GLU A 15 -13.70 1.18 -7.01
N VAL A 16 -14.21 0.28 -6.16
CA VAL A 16 -14.51 0.58 -4.76
C VAL A 16 -13.23 0.92 -3.99
N ILE A 17 -12.23 0.06 -4.04
CA ILE A 17 -10.96 0.27 -3.32
C ILE A 17 -10.26 1.55 -3.81
N SER A 18 -10.21 1.76 -5.13
CA SER A 18 -9.59 2.96 -5.71
C SER A 18 -10.33 4.24 -5.36
N HIS A 19 -11.66 4.19 -5.16
CA HIS A 19 -12.44 5.34 -4.71
C HIS A 19 -11.94 5.85 -3.35
N TYR A 20 -11.80 4.97 -2.36
CA TYR A 20 -11.34 5.36 -1.03
C TYR A 20 -9.88 5.82 -1.03
N PHE A 21 -9.04 5.24 -1.87
CA PHE A 21 -7.64 5.68 -1.97
C PHE A 21 -7.48 7.11 -2.54
N LYS A 22 -8.44 7.63 -3.29
CA LYS A 22 -8.41 9.01 -3.78
C LYS A 22 -8.54 10.05 -2.66
N HIS A 23 -9.15 9.69 -1.55
CA HIS A 23 -9.27 10.57 -0.37
C HIS A 23 -7.99 10.61 0.48
N HIS A 24 -6.96 9.87 0.08
CA HIS A 24 -5.72 9.76 0.85
C HIS A 24 -4.53 10.35 0.08
N THR A 25 -3.78 11.24 0.72
CA THR A 25 -2.56 11.86 0.16
C THR A 25 -1.30 11.02 0.34
N SER A 26 -1.41 9.79 0.81
CA SER A 26 -0.27 8.90 1.05
C SER A 26 0.50 8.62 -0.24
N ARG A 27 1.83 8.63 -0.15
CA ARG A 27 2.75 8.23 -1.22
C ARG A 27 3.16 6.76 -1.13
N SER A 28 2.62 6.02 -0.18
CA SER A 28 2.91 4.59 -0.02
C SER A 28 2.39 3.78 -1.21
N CYS A 29 3.19 2.83 -1.68
CA CYS A 29 2.78 1.87 -2.70
C CYS A 29 1.59 1.00 -2.25
N GLU A 30 1.41 0.82 -0.94
CA GLU A 30 0.29 0.11 -0.32
C GLU A 30 -1.08 0.77 -0.62
N ARG A 31 -1.09 2.03 -1.06
CA ARG A 31 -2.31 2.77 -1.40
C ARG A 31 -2.63 2.72 -2.90
N THR A 32 -2.32 1.60 -3.54
CA THR A 32 -2.72 1.32 -4.92
C THR A 32 -3.47 0.00 -5.01
N PHE A 33 -4.51 -0.05 -5.84
CA PHE A 33 -5.28 -1.29 -6.03
C PHE A 33 -4.41 -2.44 -6.56
N ALA A 34 -3.49 -2.14 -7.48
CA ALA A 34 -2.60 -3.16 -8.04
C ALA A 34 -1.77 -3.85 -6.94
N ASN A 35 -1.21 -3.06 -6.02
CA ASN A 35 -0.44 -3.60 -4.91
C ASN A 35 -1.32 -4.46 -4.00
N VAL A 36 -2.47 -3.94 -3.58
CA VAL A 36 -3.44 -4.68 -2.74
C VAL A 36 -3.85 -6.00 -3.42
N TYR A 37 -4.20 -5.96 -4.71
CA TYR A 37 -4.64 -7.12 -5.45
C TYR A 37 -3.56 -8.19 -5.54
N LEU A 38 -2.33 -7.81 -5.94
CA LEU A 38 -1.23 -8.75 -6.12
C LEU A 38 -0.77 -9.37 -4.80
N TRP A 39 -0.55 -8.55 -3.78
CA TRP A 39 -0.01 -9.02 -2.50
C TRP A 39 -1.04 -9.76 -1.63
N SER A 40 -2.34 -9.52 -1.80
CA SER A 40 -3.37 -10.29 -1.10
C SER A 40 -3.41 -11.79 -1.48
N ARG A 41 -2.67 -12.19 -2.52
CA ARG A 41 -2.49 -13.59 -2.91
C ARG A 41 -1.34 -14.27 -2.18
N GLN A 42 -0.38 -13.47 -1.71
CA GLN A 42 0.79 -13.96 -1.00
C GLN A 42 0.65 -13.78 0.52
N TYR A 43 0.03 -12.68 0.95
CA TYR A 43 -0.14 -12.34 2.36
C TYR A 43 -1.60 -12.43 2.80
N PRO A 44 -1.88 -12.74 4.10
CA PRO A 44 -3.24 -12.90 4.61
C PRO A 44 -3.95 -11.56 4.81
N VAL A 45 -3.94 -10.70 3.79
CA VAL A 45 -4.59 -9.39 3.81
C VAL A 45 -5.99 -9.48 3.23
N LYS A 46 -6.96 -9.00 4.02
CA LYS A 46 -8.38 -8.91 3.65
C LYS A 46 -8.87 -7.48 3.84
N TRP A 47 -9.93 -7.11 3.16
CA TRP A 47 -10.53 -5.79 3.28
C TRP A 47 -12.03 -5.83 3.56
N ALA A 48 -12.54 -4.75 4.13
CA ALA A 48 -13.97 -4.50 4.35
C ALA A 48 -14.23 -2.98 4.34
N ILE A 49 -15.50 -2.60 4.18
CA ILE A 49 -15.97 -1.25 4.50
C ILE A 49 -16.58 -1.29 5.90
N VAL A 50 -16.07 -0.42 6.76
CA VAL A 50 -16.52 -0.27 8.16
C VAL A 50 -16.81 1.22 8.38
N GLU A 51 -18.04 1.56 8.76
CA GLU A 51 -18.48 2.95 8.99
C GLU A 51 -18.11 3.89 7.82
N ASP A 52 -18.30 3.42 6.59
CA ASP A 52 -17.94 4.14 5.37
C ASP A 52 -16.45 4.52 5.28
N ALA A 53 -15.58 3.69 5.85
CA ALA A 53 -14.13 3.74 5.67
C ALA A 53 -13.61 2.39 5.17
N LEU A 54 -12.63 2.42 4.27
CA LEU A 54 -11.95 1.24 3.77
C LEU A 54 -10.91 0.77 4.77
N VAL A 55 -11.04 -0.46 5.22
CA VAL A 55 -10.18 -1.10 6.21
C VAL A 55 -9.50 -2.31 5.58
N PHE A 56 -8.18 -2.42 5.77
CA PHE A 56 -7.44 -3.64 5.50
C PHE A 56 -7.04 -4.30 6.82
N LYS A 57 -7.22 -5.61 6.87
CA LYS A 57 -6.86 -6.44 8.00
C LYS A 57 -5.79 -7.45 7.56
N SER A 58 -4.69 -7.51 8.29
CA SER A 58 -3.70 -8.59 8.22
C SER A 58 -3.88 -9.48 9.45
N GLU A 59 -4.14 -10.74 9.25
CA GLU A 59 -4.40 -11.70 10.33
C GLU A 59 -3.81 -13.06 10.01
N ASP A 60 -3.01 -13.57 10.92
CA ASP A 60 -2.52 -14.95 10.96
C ASP A 60 -2.78 -15.57 12.35
N GLU A 61 -2.20 -16.72 12.64
CA GLU A 61 -2.43 -17.44 13.90
C GLU A 61 -2.00 -16.66 15.15
N SER A 62 -1.07 -15.73 15.04
CA SER A 62 -0.43 -15.03 16.15
C SER A 62 -0.56 -13.51 16.11
N HIS A 63 -1.01 -12.96 14.99
CA HIS A 63 -0.97 -11.53 14.73
C HIS A 63 -2.26 -11.04 14.10
N LEU A 64 -2.77 -9.92 14.61
CA LEU A 64 -3.89 -9.16 14.04
C LEU A 64 -3.51 -7.68 14.01
N ALA A 65 -3.49 -7.11 12.82
CA ALA A 65 -3.28 -5.68 12.65
C ALA A 65 -4.14 -5.11 11.52
N PHE A 66 -4.41 -3.81 11.60
CA PHE A 66 -5.17 -3.09 10.60
C PHE A 66 -4.29 -2.02 9.94
N ALA A 67 -4.41 -1.83 8.64
CA ALA A 67 -3.90 -0.60 8.04
C ALA A 67 -4.73 0.59 8.57
N TYR A 68 -4.09 1.76 8.73
CA TYR A 68 -4.86 2.96 9.03
C TYR A 68 -5.99 3.12 8.01
N PRO A 69 -7.27 3.25 8.44
CA PRO A 69 -8.40 3.26 7.51
C PRO A 69 -8.34 4.40 6.50
N ALA A 70 -8.92 4.20 5.33
CA ALA A 70 -9.03 5.24 4.30
C ALA A 70 -10.48 5.69 4.15
N GLY A 71 -10.72 6.99 4.26
CA GLY A 71 -12.04 7.63 4.19
C GLY A 71 -12.02 9.03 4.78
N GLU A 72 -13.19 9.63 4.88
CA GLU A 72 -13.35 10.91 5.55
C GLU A 72 -13.04 10.80 7.06
N PRO A 73 -12.43 11.82 7.68
CA PRO A 73 -11.95 11.76 9.07
C PRO A 73 -13.00 11.24 10.08
N GLU A 74 -14.23 11.70 9.97
CA GLU A 74 -15.33 11.27 10.84
C GLU A 74 -15.64 9.77 10.70
N ASN A 75 -15.58 9.24 9.49
CA ASN A 75 -15.82 7.82 9.21
C ASN A 75 -14.64 6.97 9.68
N VAL A 76 -13.40 7.47 9.46
CA VAL A 76 -12.20 6.82 9.99
C VAL A 76 -12.26 6.70 11.51
N LYS A 77 -12.64 7.77 12.22
CA LYS A 77 -12.78 7.73 13.69
C LYS A 77 -13.77 6.66 14.15
N LYS A 78 -14.96 6.61 13.54
CA LYS A 78 -15.97 5.59 13.86
C LYS A 78 -15.47 4.18 13.53
N ALA A 79 -14.81 4.00 12.39
CA ALA A 79 -14.22 2.72 12.02
C ALA A 79 -13.17 2.26 13.05
N LEU A 80 -12.31 3.17 13.53
CA LEU A 80 -11.32 2.86 14.58
C LEU A 80 -11.98 2.39 15.87
N GLU A 81 -13.08 3.01 16.30
CA GLU A 81 -13.84 2.58 17.49
C GLU A 81 -14.36 1.14 17.33
N VAL A 82 -14.92 0.82 16.16
CA VAL A 82 -15.37 -0.53 15.83
C VAL A 82 -14.22 -1.53 15.82
N LEU A 83 -13.08 -1.18 15.24
CA LEU A 83 -11.92 -2.06 15.14
C LEU A 83 -11.22 -2.28 16.50
N MET A 84 -11.20 -1.27 17.36
CA MET A 84 -10.71 -1.42 18.74
C MET A 84 -11.59 -2.40 19.54
N GLU A 85 -12.91 -2.30 19.42
CA GLU A 85 -13.81 -3.25 20.09
C GLU A 85 -13.70 -4.64 19.46
N TYR A 86 -13.56 -4.74 18.13
CA TYR A 86 -13.31 -6.01 17.43
C TYR A 86 -12.06 -6.75 17.95
N SER A 87 -10.98 -6.03 18.22
CA SER A 87 -9.75 -6.59 18.80
C SER A 87 -9.96 -7.00 20.26
N LYS A 88 -10.62 -6.16 21.04
CA LYS A 88 -10.91 -6.40 22.46
C LYS A 88 -11.78 -7.65 22.67
N GLU A 89 -12.83 -7.85 21.88
CA GLU A 89 -13.67 -9.05 21.92
C GLU A 89 -12.90 -10.35 21.67
N ARG A 90 -11.79 -10.25 20.92
CA ARG A 90 -10.87 -11.37 20.62
C ARG A 90 -9.75 -11.53 21.64
N GLY A 91 -9.63 -10.62 22.59
CA GLY A 91 -8.55 -10.60 23.56
C GLY A 91 -7.18 -10.31 22.94
N ILE A 92 -7.13 -9.64 21.77
CA ILE A 92 -5.91 -9.33 21.02
C ILE A 92 -5.67 -7.82 21.11
N PRO A 93 -4.42 -7.37 21.39
CA PRO A 93 -4.08 -5.95 21.36
C PRO A 93 -4.42 -5.32 20.01
N PHE A 94 -5.04 -4.13 20.04
CA PHE A 94 -5.31 -3.37 18.82
C PHE A 94 -3.99 -2.82 18.26
N GLN A 95 -3.68 -3.16 17.02
CA GLN A 95 -2.48 -2.72 16.32
C GLN A 95 -2.82 -2.15 14.95
N MET A 96 -2.06 -1.12 14.56
CA MET A 96 -2.15 -0.53 13.24
C MET A 96 -0.79 -0.47 12.55
N TYR A 97 -0.80 -0.49 11.22
CA TYR A 97 0.36 -0.25 10.37
C TYR A 97 0.03 0.78 9.28
N ASN A 98 1.03 1.24 8.55
CA ASN A 98 0.89 2.29 7.53
C ASN A 98 0.27 3.60 8.07
N VAL A 99 0.60 3.94 9.31
CA VAL A 99 0.21 5.20 9.95
C VAL A 99 1.23 6.27 9.56
N THR A 100 0.81 7.28 8.82
CA THR A 100 1.65 8.43 8.49
C THR A 100 1.75 9.40 9.67
N PRO A 101 2.73 10.34 9.70
CA PRO A 101 2.78 11.37 10.71
C PRO A 101 1.46 12.14 10.85
N ASP A 102 0.88 12.58 9.73
CA ASP A 102 -0.40 13.32 9.75
C ASP A 102 -1.54 12.47 10.34
N ASN A 103 -1.57 11.17 10.06
CA ASN A 103 -2.55 10.26 10.66
C ASN A 103 -2.32 10.08 12.16
N PHE A 104 -1.05 10.08 12.60
CA PHE A 104 -0.74 9.99 14.02
C PHE A 104 -1.17 11.25 14.77
N ASP A 105 -0.98 12.43 14.17
CA ASP A 105 -1.44 13.69 14.76
C ASP A 105 -2.98 13.67 14.97
N MET A 106 -3.73 13.13 14.01
CA MET A 106 -5.18 12.93 14.15
C MET A 106 -5.53 11.92 15.25
N LEU A 107 -4.76 10.83 15.38
CA LEU A 107 -4.96 9.85 16.46
C LEU A 107 -4.71 10.48 17.82
N GLU A 108 -3.69 11.32 17.97
CA GLU A 108 -3.41 12.04 19.22
C GLU A 108 -4.50 13.07 19.55
N GLU A 109 -5.10 13.71 18.54
CA GLU A 109 -6.24 14.60 18.75
C GLU A 109 -7.47 13.83 19.24
N TRP A 110 -7.77 12.67 18.66
CA TRP A 110 -8.97 11.89 19.02
C TRP A 110 -8.78 11.04 20.26
N TYR A 111 -7.58 10.56 20.52
CA TYR A 111 -7.26 9.59 21.58
C TYR A 111 -5.91 9.95 22.27
N PRO A 112 -5.83 11.08 22.96
CA PRO A 112 -4.56 11.57 23.52
C PRO A 112 -3.83 10.54 24.37
N GLY A 113 -2.58 10.25 24.02
CA GLY A 113 -1.69 9.34 24.76
C GLY A 113 -2.12 7.87 24.78
N ARG A 114 -3.07 7.46 23.93
CA ARG A 114 -3.56 6.06 23.90
C ARG A 114 -2.73 5.14 23.01
N PHE A 115 -1.99 5.69 22.05
CA PHE A 115 -1.21 4.91 21.11
C PHE A 115 0.28 5.09 21.34
N GLN A 116 1.01 3.99 21.27
CA GLN A 116 2.46 4.00 21.18
C GLN A 116 2.87 3.83 19.72
N ILE A 117 3.76 4.71 19.24
CA ILE A 117 4.28 4.64 17.87
C ILE A 117 5.60 3.89 17.84
N GLU A 118 5.75 3.00 16.87
CA GLU A 118 6.99 2.34 16.54
C GLU A 118 7.34 2.64 15.07
N TYR A 119 8.55 3.16 14.85
CA TYR A 119 9.05 3.42 13.52
C TYR A 119 9.87 2.24 13.01
N ASN A 120 9.35 1.55 12.00
CA ASN A 120 10.06 0.46 11.34
C ASN A 120 10.66 0.94 10.01
N ARG A 121 11.99 1.13 10.00
CA ARG A 121 12.71 1.58 8.81
C ARG A 121 12.69 0.57 7.67
N ASP A 122 12.63 -0.71 7.97
CA ASP A 122 12.67 -1.78 6.97
C ASP A 122 11.40 -1.83 6.11
N LEU A 123 10.31 -1.22 6.62
CA LEU A 123 9.04 -1.08 5.91
C LEU A 123 8.90 0.26 5.16
N ALA A 124 9.95 1.11 5.18
CA ALA A 124 9.87 2.42 4.56
C ALA A 124 10.03 2.35 3.03
N ASP A 125 9.14 3.03 2.31
CA ASP A 125 9.23 3.19 0.85
C ASP A 125 10.39 4.11 0.43
N TYR A 126 11.01 3.81 -0.71
CA TYR A 126 11.96 4.70 -1.35
C TYR A 126 11.22 5.74 -2.19
N VAL A 127 11.37 7.01 -1.85
CA VAL A 127 10.75 8.12 -2.58
C VAL A 127 11.77 8.84 -3.43
N TYR A 128 11.50 8.99 -4.72
CA TYR A 128 12.34 9.68 -5.68
C TYR A 128 11.56 10.79 -6.40
N GLU A 129 12.25 11.90 -6.70
CA GLU A 129 11.71 12.89 -7.62
C GLU A 129 11.67 12.32 -9.04
N ALA A 130 10.48 12.31 -9.64
CA ALA A 130 10.26 11.69 -10.96
C ALA A 130 11.16 12.28 -12.05
N GLU A 131 11.33 13.60 -12.09
CA GLU A 131 12.21 14.28 -13.05
C GLU A 131 13.66 13.87 -12.91
N LYS A 132 14.17 13.76 -11.67
CA LYS A 132 15.55 13.30 -11.43
C LYS A 132 15.76 11.85 -11.86
N LEU A 133 14.74 11.00 -11.68
CA LEU A 133 14.79 9.62 -12.13
C LEU A 133 14.72 9.51 -13.65
N ALA A 134 13.87 10.29 -14.30
CA ALA A 134 13.73 10.30 -15.76
C ALA A 134 15.01 10.81 -16.46
N THR A 135 15.60 11.88 -15.96
CA THR A 135 16.80 12.49 -16.55
C THR A 135 18.10 11.88 -16.02
N LEU A 136 18.05 11.19 -14.89
CA LEU A 136 19.19 10.73 -14.11
C LEU A 136 20.21 11.84 -13.83
N SER A 137 19.75 13.07 -13.65
CA SER A 137 20.58 14.25 -13.46
C SER A 137 21.36 14.20 -12.13
N GLY A 138 22.51 14.87 -12.11
CA GLY A 138 23.32 15.04 -10.91
C GLY A 138 24.36 13.94 -10.67
N LYS A 139 25.30 14.25 -9.76
CA LYS A 139 26.48 13.41 -9.46
C LYS A 139 26.09 12.08 -8.83
N LYS A 140 25.07 12.05 -7.98
CA LYS A 140 24.61 10.84 -7.27
C LYS A 140 24.07 9.76 -8.22
N LEU A 141 23.54 10.14 -9.39
CA LEU A 141 22.97 9.22 -10.37
C LEU A 141 23.92 8.86 -11.51
N HIS A 142 25.19 9.33 -11.46
CA HIS A 142 26.20 9.04 -12.48
C HIS A 142 26.40 7.54 -12.72
N GLY A 143 26.47 6.74 -11.67
CA GLY A 143 26.58 5.28 -11.79
C GLY A 143 25.42 4.64 -12.56
N LYS A 144 24.18 5.10 -12.31
CA LYS A 144 22.99 4.61 -13.04
C LYS A 144 23.05 4.97 -14.53
N ARG A 145 23.47 6.20 -14.88
CA ARG A 145 23.69 6.60 -16.29
C ARG A 145 24.75 5.71 -16.97
N ASN A 146 25.84 5.40 -16.28
CA ASN A 146 26.87 4.52 -16.83
C ASN A 146 26.36 3.12 -17.12
N HIS A 147 25.52 2.54 -16.23
CA HIS A 147 24.90 1.24 -16.47
C HIS A 147 23.98 1.28 -17.71
N ILE A 148 23.17 2.31 -17.84
CA ILE A 148 22.28 2.48 -19.00
C ILE A 148 23.10 2.64 -20.29
N ASN A 149 24.14 3.47 -20.28
CA ASN A 149 24.99 3.66 -21.45
C ASN A 149 25.71 2.35 -21.85
N LYS A 150 26.23 1.62 -20.86
CA LYS A 150 26.82 0.29 -21.11
C LYS A 150 25.83 -0.67 -21.74
N PHE A 151 24.58 -0.74 -21.21
CA PHE A 151 23.50 -1.56 -21.77
C PHE A 151 23.21 -1.16 -23.22
N LYS A 152 23.01 0.12 -23.50
CA LYS A 152 22.72 0.63 -24.84
C LYS A 152 23.83 0.27 -25.85
N THR A 153 25.08 0.37 -25.44
CA THR A 153 26.22 0.00 -26.30
C THR A 153 26.30 -1.51 -26.53
N MET A 154 26.13 -2.31 -25.48
CA MET A 154 26.22 -3.78 -25.59
C MET A 154 25.09 -4.39 -26.43
N TYR A 155 23.91 -3.78 -26.38
CA TYR A 155 22.71 -4.29 -27.02
C TYR A 155 22.19 -3.37 -28.13
N GLU A 156 23.07 -2.59 -28.74
CA GLU A 156 22.69 -1.68 -29.82
C GLU A 156 21.95 -2.42 -30.93
N GLY A 157 20.77 -1.89 -31.32
CA GLY A 157 19.86 -2.51 -32.29
C GLY A 157 19.19 -3.82 -31.86
N ARG A 158 19.33 -4.25 -30.60
CA ARG A 158 18.76 -5.51 -30.08
C ARG A 158 17.80 -5.32 -28.89
N TRP A 159 17.32 -4.10 -28.66
CA TRP A 159 16.35 -3.81 -27.61
C TRP A 159 15.33 -2.77 -28.08
N SER A 160 14.11 -2.87 -27.58
CA SER A 160 13.07 -1.87 -27.70
C SER A 160 12.45 -1.58 -26.34
N TYR A 161 11.80 -0.44 -26.21
CA TYR A 161 10.97 -0.09 -25.06
C TYR A 161 9.59 0.27 -25.55
N GLU A 162 8.60 -0.52 -25.17
CA GLU A 162 7.24 -0.43 -25.67
C GLU A 162 6.23 -0.47 -24.51
N SER A 163 5.09 0.17 -24.71
CA SER A 163 3.97 0.03 -23.79
C SER A 163 3.40 -1.39 -23.87
N VAL A 164 3.02 -1.93 -22.74
CA VAL A 164 2.33 -3.23 -22.68
C VAL A 164 0.95 -3.09 -23.31
N THR A 165 0.69 -3.91 -24.32
CA THR A 165 -0.59 -4.01 -25.04
C THR A 165 -1.07 -5.45 -25.04
N LYS A 166 -2.29 -5.69 -25.54
CA LYS A 166 -2.80 -7.06 -25.68
C LYS A 166 -1.97 -7.90 -26.65
N GLU A 167 -1.38 -7.26 -27.66
CA GLU A 167 -0.61 -7.91 -28.71
C GLU A 167 0.75 -8.42 -28.24
N ASN A 168 1.36 -7.75 -27.23
CA ASN A 168 2.68 -8.12 -26.71
C ASN A 168 2.64 -8.70 -25.28
N LEU A 169 1.44 -9.06 -24.77
CA LEU A 169 1.31 -9.67 -23.44
C LEU A 169 2.08 -11.00 -23.31
N GLU A 170 2.17 -11.79 -24.39
CA GLU A 170 2.88 -13.06 -24.38
C GLU A 170 4.37 -12.90 -24.11
N ASP A 171 4.97 -11.77 -24.53
CA ASP A 171 6.38 -11.46 -24.29
C ASP A 171 6.70 -11.32 -22.79
N LEU A 172 5.72 -10.93 -21.97
CA LEU A 172 5.88 -10.84 -20.52
C LEU A 172 6.01 -12.22 -19.85
N SER A 173 5.52 -13.28 -20.46
CA SER A 173 5.58 -14.63 -19.89
C SER A 173 7.01 -15.18 -19.86
N LEU A 174 7.90 -14.65 -20.67
CA LEU A 174 9.32 -15.08 -20.75
C LEU A 174 10.12 -14.63 -19.51
N ILE A 175 9.61 -13.70 -18.70
CA ILE A 175 10.27 -13.22 -17.48
C ILE A 175 10.22 -14.25 -16.35
N HIS A 176 9.34 -15.23 -16.44
CA HIS A 176 9.08 -16.24 -15.39
C HIS A 176 9.76 -17.59 -15.64
N ILE A 177 10.74 -17.63 -16.51
CA ILE A 177 11.53 -18.83 -16.76
C ILE A 177 12.64 -18.98 -15.73
#